data_498227c0267233f6faaed01611b97a7c
#
_entry.id   498227c0267233f6faaed01611b97a7c
#
_cell.length_a   1.000
_cell.length_b   1.000
_cell.length_c   1.000
_cell.angle_alpha   90.00
_cell.angle_beta   90.00
_cell.angle_gamma   90.00
#
_symmetry.space_group_name_H-M   'P 1'
#
loop_
_entity.id
_entity.type
_entity.pdbx_description
1 polymer ?
#
loop_
_entity_poly.entity_id
_entity_poly.type
_entity_poly.pdbx_seq_one_letter_code
_entity_poly.pdbx_strand_id
1 'polypeptide(L)'
;TLLQTKLKKETMIGVAMALIGLAFLTYNPFEFFKGQIFGDLLTLVGAAAYGLQIVLVEKFSQKSQALPLVIVEMGTVAILSFLLAISFRSLRLPNQWIDAGQFVFLGIAATGLAFAIQKVAQKHTTAIHVGIIFVLEPVFAAVVSYFLWQEKFTPRTVAGCFFIVAGILFSEISPRLFNHSPGSESTIFKSNSKPST
;
A
#
# COMPACT_ATOMS: atom_id res chain seq x y z
N THR A 1 6.19 -4.81 -20.85
CA THR A 1 6.23 -3.66 -19.95
C THR A 1 5.28 -3.93 -18.80
N LEU A 2 5.78 -4.05 -17.56
CA LEU A 2 4.97 -4.42 -16.37
C LEU A 2 4.03 -3.28 -15.94
N LEU A 3 4.37 -2.05 -16.20
CA LEU A 3 3.55 -0.87 -15.92
C LEU A 3 3.11 -0.23 -17.24
N GLN A 4 1.82 -0.31 -17.55
CA GLN A 4 1.24 0.37 -18.72
C GLN A 4 0.91 1.84 -18.45
N THR A 5 0.98 2.28 -17.19
CA THR A 5 0.66 3.66 -16.78
C THR A 5 1.92 4.50 -16.74
N LYS A 6 1.97 5.56 -17.54
CA LYS A 6 3.03 6.58 -17.43
C LYS A 6 2.82 7.32 -16.11
N LEU A 7 3.83 7.27 -15.23
CA LEU A 7 3.84 8.07 -13.99
C LEU A 7 3.77 9.55 -14.37
N LYS A 8 2.71 10.22 -13.94
CA LYS A 8 2.59 11.66 -14.10
C LYS A 8 3.52 12.36 -13.11
N LYS A 9 4.05 13.53 -13.48
CA LYS A 9 4.96 14.31 -12.62
C LYS A 9 4.32 14.64 -11.27
N GLU A 10 3.02 14.89 -11.28
CA GLU A 10 2.22 15.22 -10.10
C GLU A 10 2.19 14.03 -9.11
N THR A 11 2.02 12.82 -9.62
CA THR A 11 2.08 11.58 -8.82
C THR A 11 3.46 11.40 -8.19
N MET A 12 4.54 11.69 -8.94
CA MET A 12 5.90 11.60 -8.39
C MET A 12 6.14 12.61 -7.26
N ILE A 13 5.63 13.84 -7.39
CA ILE A 13 5.73 14.85 -6.32
C ILE A 13 4.94 14.41 -5.09
N GLY A 14 3.71 13.92 -5.27
CA GLY A 14 2.90 13.42 -4.17
C GLY A 14 3.56 12.25 -3.43
N VAL A 15 4.15 11.30 -4.17
CA VAL A 15 4.91 10.18 -3.59
C VAL A 15 6.14 10.68 -2.83
N ALA A 16 6.88 11.65 -3.38
CA ALA A 16 8.05 12.24 -2.70
C ALA A 16 7.64 12.93 -1.38
N MET A 17 6.54 13.68 -1.37
CA MET A 17 5.99 14.28 -0.15
C MET A 17 5.59 13.22 0.88
N ALA A 18 4.95 12.15 0.45
CA ALA A 18 4.55 11.06 1.32
C ALA A 18 5.76 10.31 1.92
N LEU A 19 6.83 10.12 1.14
CA LEU A 19 8.10 9.54 1.63
C LEU A 19 8.78 10.45 2.66
N ILE A 20 8.76 11.76 2.47
CA ILE A 20 9.24 12.73 3.45
C ILE A 20 8.43 12.60 4.75
N GLY A 21 7.10 12.55 4.64
CA GLY A 21 6.22 12.35 5.80
C GLY A 21 6.49 11.04 6.53
N LEU A 22 6.69 9.95 5.80
CA LEU A 22 7.07 8.65 6.37
C LEU A 22 8.42 8.73 7.09
N ALA A 23 9.41 9.40 6.50
CA ALA A 23 10.69 9.63 7.14
C ALA A 23 10.54 10.41 8.45
N PHE A 24 9.66 11.43 8.50
CA PHE A 24 9.33 12.13 9.74
C PHE A 24 8.73 11.21 10.80
N LEU A 25 7.89 10.26 10.45
CA LEU A 25 7.28 9.31 11.40
C LEU A 25 8.29 8.28 11.91
N THR A 26 9.13 7.75 11.02
CA THR A 26 10.00 6.60 11.34
C THR A 26 11.38 6.99 11.82
N TYR A 27 11.86 8.21 11.52
CA TYR A 27 13.21 8.63 11.92
C TYR A 27 13.38 8.64 13.43
N ASN A 28 14.19 7.74 13.96
CA ASN A 28 14.64 7.74 15.35
C ASN A 28 16.16 7.91 15.39
N PRO A 29 16.68 9.09 15.80
CA PRO A 29 18.12 9.35 15.77
C PRO A 29 18.93 8.42 16.67
N PHE A 30 18.31 7.83 17.71
CA PHE A 30 18.97 6.93 18.65
C PHE A 30 19.09 5.48 18.13
N GLU A 31 18.28 5.08 17.17
CA GLU A 31 18.30 3.71 16.61
C GLU A 31 19.12 3.61 15.32
N PHE A 32 19.28 4.71 14.61
CA PHE A 32 20.00 4.74 13.32
C PHE A 32 21.46 4.24 13.41
N PHE A 33 22.06 4.31 14.60
CA PHE A 33 23.45 3.90 14.83
C PHE A 33 23.63 2.51 15.46
N LYS A 34 22.54 1.75 15.70
CA LYS A 34 22.64 0.44 16.37
C LYS A 34 23.00 -0.73 15.47
N GLY A 35 23.44 -0.49 14.23
CA GLY A 35 24.16 -1.51 13.45
C GLY A 35 23.30 -2.69 12.97
N GLN A 36 22.01 -2.51 12.70
CA GLN A 36 21.14 -3.56 12.16
C GLN A 36 21.05 -3.54 10.61
N ILE A 37 22.16 -3.24 9.95
CA ILE A 37 22.24 -3.11 8.48
C ILE A 37 21.63 -4.33 7.76
N PHE A 38 21.84 -5.52 8.31
CA PHE A 38 21.26 -6.75 7.73
C PHE A 38 19.72 -6.78 7.81
N GLY A 39 19.16 -6.36 8.94
CA GLY A 39 17.70 -6.26 9.11
C GLY A 39 17.10 -5.19 8.20
N ASP A 40 17.77 -4.05 8.07
CA ASP A 40 17.33 -2.95 7.21
C ASP A 40 17.36 -3.35 5.73
N LEU A 41 18.41 -4.07 5.30
CA LEU A 41 18.52 -4.60 3.95
C LEU A 41 17.41 -5.63 3.66
N LEU A 42 17.14 -6.52 4.61
CA LEU A 42 16.07 -7.52 4.49
C LEU A 42 14.70 -6.86 4.38
N THR A 43 14.47 -5.80 5.17
CA THR A 43 13.24 -5.00 5.11
C THR A 43 13.09 -4.32 3.76
N LEU A 44 14.17 -3.78 3.20
CA LEU A 44 14.14 -3.16 1.87
C LEU A 44 13.82 -4.17 0.76
N VAL A 45 14.40 -5.37 0.83
CA VAL A 45 14.07 -6.47 -0.09
C VAL A 45 12.61 -6.88 0.06
N GLY A 46 12.11 -6.98 1.28
CA GLY A 46 10.69 -7.25 1.58
C GLY A 46 9.76 -6.18 0.99
N ALA A 47 10.10 -4.91 1.15
CA ALA A 47 9.33 -3.80 0.60
C ALA A 47 9.30 -3.84 -0.94
N ALA A 48 10.42 -4.13 -1.59
CA ALA A 48 10.49 -4.30 -3.04
C ALA A 48 9.64 -5.49 -3.52
N ALA A 49 9.69 -6.63 -2.81
CA ALA A 49 8.86 -7.80 -3.10
C ALA A 49 7.36 -7.50 -2.93
N TYR A 50 7.00 -6.74 -1.89
CA TYR A 50 5.61 -6.31 -1.67
C TYR A 50 5.11 -5.37 -2.77
N GLY A 51 5.92 -4.40 -3.19
CA GLY A 51 5.60 -3.54 -4.34
C GLY A 51 5.39 -4.35 -5.63
N LEU A 52 6.24 -5.35 -5.87
CA LEU A 52 6.09 -6.28 -6.99
C LEU A 52 4.79 -7.10 -6.89
N GLN A 53 4.45 -7.58 -5.70
CA GLN A 53 3.20 -8.29 -5.42
C GLN A 53 1.98 -7.44 -5.84
N ILE A 54 1.93 -6.16 -5.44
CA ILE A 54 0.83 -5.25 -5.80
C ILE A 54 0.67 -5.15 -7.33
N VAL A 55 1.79 -5.01 -8.07
CA VAL A 55 1.77 -4.93 -9.54
C VAL A 55 1.32 -6.25 -10.19
N LEU A 56 1.78 -7.38 -9.66
CA LEU A 56 1.37 -8.70 -10.14
C LEU A 56 -0.11 -8.96 -9.88
N VAL A 57 -0.61 -8.59 -8.71
CA VAL A 57 -2.04 -8.74 -8.36
C VAL A 57 -2.90 -7.90 -9.28
N GLU A 58 -2.53 -6.66 -9.64
CA GLU A 58 -3.26 -5.88 -10.65
C GLU A 58 -3.41 -6.66 -11.94
N LYS A 59 -2.33 -7.24 -12.44
CA LYS A 59 -2.32 -7.98 -13.71
C LYS A 59 -3.16 -9.25 -13.68
N PHE A 60 -3.12 -9.99 -12.57
CA PHE A 60 -3.80 -11.27 -12.44
C PHE A 60 -5.26 -11.13 -11.97
N SER A 61 -5.57 -10.15 -11.12
CA SER A 61 -6.92 -9.96 -10.59
C SER A 61 -7.95 -9.56 -11.67
N GLN A 62 -7.49 -8.91 -12.74
CA GLN A 62 -8.35 -8.56 -13.88
C GLN A 62 -8.82 -9.81 -14.66
N LYS A 63 -8.06 -10.90 -14.64
CA LYS A 63 -8.32 -12.13 -15.39
C LYS A 63 -8.87 -13.27 -14.55
N SER A 64 -8.78 -13.17 -13.22
CA SER A 64 -9.10 -14.25 -12.28
C SER A 64 -10.09 -13.79 -11.22
N GLN A 65 -10.76 -14.75 -10.58
CA GLN A 65 -11.56 -14.46 -9.41
C GLN A 65 -10.63 -14.10 -8.22
N ALA A 66 -11.07 -13.15 -7.38
CA ALA A 66 -10.26 -12.67 -6.27
C ALA A 66 -9.98 -13.77 -5.22
N LEU A 67 -10.99 -14.59 -4.90
CA LEU A 67 -10.90 -15.60 -3.85
C LEU A 67 -9.84 -16.68 -4.10
N PRO A 68 -9.77 -17.32 -5.28
CA PRO A 68 -8.69 -18.28 -5.58
C PRO A 68 -7.29 -17.65 -5.47
N LEU A 69 -7.11 -16.40 -5.88
CA LEU A 69 -5.83 -15.72 -5.76
C LEU A 69 -5.42 -15.53 -4.29
N VAL A 70 -6.37 -15.15 -3.42
CA VAL A 70 -6.11 -15.04 -1.97
C VAL A 70 -5.71 -16.39 -1.39
N ILE A 71 -6.45 -17.45 -1.71
CA ILE A 71 -6.18 -18.80 -1.17
C ILE A 71 -4.78 -19.29 -1.57
N VAL A 72 -4.43 -19.15 -2.84
CA VAL A 72 -3.10 -19.58 -3.33
C VAL A 72 -2.00 -18.76 -2.67
N GLU A 73 -2.15 -17.45 -2.58
CA GLU A 73 -1.15 -16.57 -1.97
C GLU A 73 -0.99 -16.85 -0.48
N MET A 74 -2.07 -16.86 0.28
CA MET A 74 -2.03 -17.16 1.72
C MET A 74 -1.55 -18.57 2.00
N GLY A 75 -1.98 -19.54 1.21
CA GLY A 75 -1.51 -20.92 1.31
C GLY A 75 0.00 -21.04 1.07
N THR A 76 0.51 -20.36 0.05
CA THR A 76 1.95 -20.34 -0.26
C THR A 76 2.74 -19.71 0.88
N VAL A 77 2.30 -18.56 1.38
CA VAL A 77 2.94 -17.88 2.51
C VAL A 77 2.92 -18.75 3.76
N ALA A 78 1.78 -19.38 4.07
CA ALA A 78 1.64 -20.26 5.22
C ALA A 78 2.60 -21.46 5.15
N ILE A 79 2.66 -22.13 4.00
CA ILE A 79 3.56 -23.30 3.79
C ILE A 79 5.02 -22.87 3.91
N LEU A 80 5.43 -21.81 3.23
CA LEU A 80 6.82 -21.32 3.27
C LEU A 80 7.21 -20.87 4.68
N SER A 81 6.34 -20.13 5.37
CA SER A 81 6.59 -19.68 6.74
C SER A 81 6.70 -20.86 7.71
N PHE A 82 5.87 -21.88 7.55
CA PHE A 82 5.92 -23.10 8.37
C PHE A 82 7.22 -23.88 8.15
N LEU A 83 7.63 -24.05 6.89
CA LEU A 83 8.91 -24.70 6.55
C LEU A 83 10.11 -23.95 7.14
N LEU A 84 10.11 -22.60 7.03
CA LEU A 84 11.15 -21.77 7.63
C LEU A 84 11.15 -21.88 9.16
N ALA A 85 9.98 -21.86 9.81
CA ALA A 85 9.86 -21.99 11.26
C ALA A 85 10.44 -23.31 11.77
N ILE A 86 10.21 -24.42 11.05
CA ILE A 86 10.82 -25.73 11.37
C ILE A 86 12.33 -25.68 11.16
N SER A 87 12.80 -25.13 10.02
CA SER A 87 14.22 -25.09 9.67
C SER A 87 15.04 -24.29 10.69
N PHE A 88 14.50 -23.18 11.16
CA PHE A 88 15.13 -22.33 12.18
C PHE A 88 14.81 -22.75 13.62
N ARG A 89 14.08 -23.86 13.82
CA ARG A 89 13.64 -24.32 15.16
C ARG A 89 12.95 -23.23 15.99
N SER A 90 12.26 -22.33 15.31
CA SER A 90 11.59 -21.17 15.91
C SER A 90 10.10 -21.39 16.14
N LEU A 91 9.60 -22.61 15.91
CA LEU A 91 8.20 -22.94 16.11
C LEU A 91 7.87 -22.86 17.61
N ARG A 92 7.04 -21.90 17.98
CA ARG A 92 6.53 -21.72 19.35
C ARG A 92 5.02 -21.73 19.30
N LEU A 93 4.41 -22.52 20.16
CA LEU A 93 2.97 -22.52 20.36
C LEU A 93 2.60 -21.40 21.35
N PRO A 94 1.43 -20.79 21.20
CA PRO A 94 0.96 -19.79 22.15
C PRO A 94 0.76 -20.43 23.53
N ASN A 95 1.30 -19.78 24.56
CA ASN A 95 1.18 -20.28 25.95
C ASN A 95 -0.14 -19.88 26.60
N GLN A 96 -0.79 -18.83 26.11
CA GLN A 96 -2.02 -18.28 26.68
C GLN A 96 -3.11 -18.21 25.61
N TRP A 97 -4.36 -18.32 26.03
CA TRP A 97 -5.53 -18.18 25.16
C TRP A 97 -5.61 -16.81 24.49
N ILE A 98 -5.10 -15.76 25.14
CA ILE A 98 -5.02 -14.42 24.61
C ILE A 98 -4.08 -14.38 23.40
N ASP A 99 -2.92 -15.01 23.50
CA ASP A 99 -1.94 -15.08 22.38
C ASP A 99 -2.56 -15.84 21.19
N ALA A 100 -3.25 -16.94 21.44
CA ALA A 100 -3.95 -17.69 20.41
C ALA A 100 -5.03 -16.83 19.72
N GLY A 101 -5.81 -16.07 20.49
CA GLY A 101 -6.80 -15.14 19.97
C GLY A 101 -6.17 -14.03 19.08
N GLN A 102 -5.03 -13.49 19.48
CA GLN A 102 -4.29 -12.50 18.69
C GLN A 102 -3.79 -13.08 17.36
N PHE A 103 -3.25 -14.31 17.36
CA PHE A 103 -2.82 -14.97 16.12
C PHE A 103 -3.99 -15.25 15.18
N VAL A 104 -5.13 -15.67 15.69
CA VAL A 104 -6.35 -15.88 14.88
C VAL A 104 -6.85 -14.56 14.29
N PHE A 105 -6.89 -13.50 15.09
CA PHE A 105 -7.28 -12.17 14.62
C PHE A 105 -6.32 -11.65 13.54
N LEU A 106 -5.01 -11.72 13.77
CA LEU A 106 -4.00 -11.29 12.80
C LEU A 106 -4.07 -12.10 11.50
N GLY A 107 -4.24 -13.42 11.59
CA GLY A 107 -4.30 -14.28 10.42
C GLY A 107 -5.58 -14.08 9.61
N ILE A 108 -6.74 -14.04 10.24
CA ILE A 108 -8.04 -13.97 9.54
C ILE A 108 -8.40 -12.52 9.21
N ALA A 109 -8.46 -11.63 10.20
CA ALA A 109 -8.95 -10.28 10.01
C ALA A 109 -7.89 -9.35 9.43
N ALA A 110 -6.72 -9.27 10.03
CA ALA A 110 -5.69 -8.32 9.61
C ALA A 110 -4.96 -8.76 8.32
N THR A 111 -4.89 -10.06 8.05
CA THR A 111 -4.22 -10.56 6.84
C THR A 111 -5.23 -11.07 5.82
N GLY A 112 -5.97 -12.12 6.12
CA GLY A 112 -6.85 -12.79 5.15
C GLY A 112 -7.91 -11.86 4.56
N LEU A 113 -8.64 -11.14 5.41
CA LEU A 113 -9.68 -10.20 4.98
C LEU A 113 -9.07 -8.99 4.26
N ALA A 114 -7.97 -8.43 4.75
CA ALA A 114 -7.31 -7.29 4.13
C ALA A 114 -6.83 -7.63 2.71
N PHE A 115 -6.17 -8.76 2.50
CA PHE A 115 -5.75 -9.21 1.17
C PHE A 115 -6.93 -9.58 0.26
N ALA A 116 -8.03 -10.09 0.81
CA ALA A 116 -9.24 -10.33 0.04
C ALA A 116 -9.84 -9.01 -0.48
N ILE A 117 -9.98 -8.01 0.39
CA ILE A 117 -10.45 -6.66 0.04
C ILE A 117 -9.51 -6.02 -0.99
N GLN A 118 -8.20 -6.11 -0.79
CA GLN A 118 -7.20 -5.60 -1.73
C GLN A 118 -7.42 -6.18 -3.13
N LYS A 119 -7.57 -7.50 -3.27
CA LYS A 119 -7.73 -8.15 -4.57
C LYS A 119 -9.06 -7.82 -5.25
N VAL A 120 -10.12 -7.67 -4.48
CA VAL A 120 -11.41 -7.21 -5.02
C VAL A 120 -11.29 -5.76 -5.52
N ALA A 121 -10.67 -4.88 -4.74
CA ALA A 121 -10.45 -3.49 -5.12
C ALA A 121 -9.55 -3.37 -6.35
N GLN A 122 -8.49 -4.16 -6.46
CA GLN A 122 -7.54 -4.14 -7.58
C GLN A 122 -8.15 -4.61 -8.92
N LYS A 123 -9.33 -5.20 -8.93
CA LYS A 123 -10.09 -5.43 -10.18
C LYS A 123 -10.55 -4.13 -10.83
N HIS A 124 -10.74 -3.09 -10.04
CA HIS A 124 -11.33 -1.82 -10.47
C HIS A 124 -10.37 -0.64 -10.34
N THR A 125 -9.15 -0.87 -9.85
CA THR A 125 -8.15 0.19 -9.64
C THR A 125 -6.75 -0.28 -10.02
N THR A 126 -5.83 0.67 -10.20
CA THR A 126 -4.45 0.38 -10.59
C THR A 126 -3.57 0.14 -9.35
N ALA A 127 -2.44 -0.57 -9.54
CA ALA A 127 -1.44 -0.79 -8.51
C ALA A 127 -0.93 0.52 -7.88
N ILE A 128 -0.84 1.59 -8.69
CA ILE A 128 -0.40 2.91 -8.23
C ILE A 128 -1.36 3.47 -7.17
N HIS A 129 -2.67 3.45 -7.45
CA HIS A 129 -3.68 3.93 -6.49
C HIS A 129 -3.69 3.11 -5.22
N VAL A 130 -3.56 1.77 -5.33
CA VAL A 130 -3.47 0.89 -4.15
C VAL A 130 -2.23 1.19 -3.33
N GLY A 131 -1.07 1.37 -3.98
CA GLY A 131 0.17 1.76 -3.29
C GLY A 131 0.03 3.09 -2.56
N ILE A 132 -0.59 4.10 -3.18
CA ILE A 132 -0.85 5.40 -2.56
C ILE A 132 -1.76 5.25 -1.32
N ILE A 133 -2.81 4.42 -1.39
CA ILE A 133 -3.71 4.16 -0.26
C ILE A 133 -2.95 3.48 0.89
N PHE A 134 -2.05 2.54 0.60
CA PHE A 134 -1.26 1.87 1.64
C PHE A 134 -0.31 2.83 2.38
N VAL A 135 0.12 3.91 1.74
CA VAL A 135 0.91 4.94 2.42
C VAL A 135 0.13 5.65 3.54
N LEU A 136 -1.20 5.51 3.60
CA LEU A 136 -2.01 5.98 4.74
C LEU A 136 -1.90 5.08 5.98
N GLU A 137 -1.42 3.86 5.85
CA GLU A 137 -1.31 2.91 6.96
C GLU A 137 -0.60 3.50 8.19
N PRO A 138 0.57 4.15 8.09
CA PRO A 138 1.24 4.76 9.23
C PRO A 138 0.42 5.89 9.89
N VAL A 139 -0.40 6.60 9.10
CA VAL A 139 -1.28 7.65 9.63
C VAL A 139 -2.38 7.03 10.48
N PHE A 140 -3.03 5.97 9.99
CA PHE A 140 -4.02 5.23 10.76
C PHE A 140 -3.42 4.58 11.99
N ALA A 141 -2.20 4.00 11.87
CA ALA A 141 -1.47 3.42 13.00
C ALA A 141 -1.23 4.48 14.10
N ALA A 142 -0.79 5.68 13.74
CA ALA A 142 -0.59 6.77 14.70
C ALA A 142 -1.90 7.20 15.38
N VAL A 143 -3.00 7.28 14.64
CA VAL A 143 -4.31 7.60 15.19
C VAL A 143 -4.79 6.52 16.17
N VAL A 144 -4.68 5.25 15.79
CA VAL A 144 -5.08 4.12 16.64
C VAL A 144 -4.20 4.06 17.90
N SER A 145 -2.89 4.28 17.77
CA SER A 145 -1.96 4.31 18.90
C SER A 145 -2.33 5.42 19.91
N TYR A 146 -2.72 6.58 19.42
CA TYR A 146 -3.20 7.66 20.29
C TYR A 146 -4.43 7.25 21.12
N PHE A 147 -5.42 6.59 20.52
CA PHE A 147 -6.64 6.19 21.21
C PHE A 147 -6.46 4.98 22.13
N LEU A 148 -5.69 3.97 21.71
CA LEU A 148 -5.56 2.72 22.46
C LEU A 148 -4.45 2.76 23.51
N TRP A 149 -3.31 3.38 23.17
CA TRP A 149 -2.14 3.44 24.05
C TRP A 149 -1.89 4.83 24.65
N GLN A 150 -2.76 5.81 24.35
CA GLN A 150 -2.62 7.21 24.83
C GLN A 150 -1.24 7.82 24.49
N GLU A 151 -0.64 7.38 23.39
CA GLU A 151 0.60 7.94 22.91
C GLU A 151 0.39 9.40 22.51
N LYS A 152 1.25 10.28 23.02
CA LYS A 152 1.13 11.73 22.75
C LYS A 152 1.59 12.00 21.31
N PHE A 153 0.77 12.72 20.55
CA PHE A 153 1.22 13.27 19.28
C PHE A 153 2.36 14.25 19.49
N THR A 154 3.54 13.89 19.03
CA THR A 154 4.64 14.84 18.96
C THR A 154 4.45 15.78 17.76
N PRO A 155 4.99 17.02 17.78
CA PRO A 155 4.95 17.89 16.60
C PRO A 155 5.48 17.21 15.32
N ARG A 156 6.40 16.29 15.49
CA ARG A 156 6.98 15.49 14.44
C ARG A 156 5.99 14.46 13.89
N THR A 157 5.24 13.76 14.73
CA THR A 157 4.18 12.83 14.33
C THR A 157 3.11 13.58 13.53
N VAL A 158 2.70 14.75 14.00
CA VAL A 158 1.72 15.60 13.31
C VAL A 158 2.24 16.04 11.94
N ALA A 159 3.49 16.51 11.86
CA ALA A 159 4.11 16.91 10.60
C ALA A 159 4.21 15.72 9.62
N GLY A 160 4.63 14.55 10.09
CA GLY A 160 4.71 13.34 9.28
C GLY A 160 3.36 12.94 8.69
N CYS A 161 2.32 12.86 9.51
CA CYS A 161 0.95 12.59 9.07
C CYS A 161 0.46 13.64 8.06
N PHE A 162 0.73 14.92 8.31
CA PHE A 162 0.36 16.00 7.41
C PHE A 162 1.01 15.83 6.01
N PHE A 163 2.33 15.59 5.95
CA PHE A 163 3.01 15.39 4.68
C PHE A 163 2.53 14.16 3.93
N ILE A 164 2.20 13.06 4.61
CA ILE A 164 1.63 11.87 3.99
C ILE A 164 0.28 12.21 3.37
N VAL A 165 -0.64 12.77 4.15
CA VAL A 165 -1.99 13.09 3.67
C VAL A 165 -1.95 14.12 2.55
N ALA A 166 -1.17 15.19 2.70
CA ALA A 166 -0.99 16.21 1.67
C ALA A 166 -0.39 15.62 0.37
N GLY A 167 0.60 14.75 0.47
CA GLY A 167 1.20 14.06 -0.67
C GLY A 167 0.20 13.19 -1.43
N ILE A 168 -0.64 12.44 -0.71
CA ILE A 168 -1.69 11.61 -1.29
C ILE A 168 -2.74 12.47 -1.98
N LEU A 169 -3.25 13.49 -1.30
CA LEU A 169 -4.23 14.39 -1.88
C LEU A 169 -3.69 15.09 -3.13
N PHE A 170 -2.44 15.52 -3.11
CA PHE A 170 -1.80 16.13 -4.26
C PHE A 170 -1.68 15.14 -5.42
N SER A 171 -1.30 13.89 -5.16
CA SER A 171 -1.19 12.83 -6.18
C SER A 171 -2.53 12.51 -6.84
N GLU A 172 -3.63 12.53 -6.09
CA GLU A 172 -4.96 12.15 -6.58
C GLU A 172 -5.73 13.31 -7.22
N ILE A 173 -5.63 14.51 -6.66
CA ILE A 173 -6.43 15.67 -7.08
C ILE A 173 -5.77 16.38 -8.26
N SER A 174 -4.46 16.55 -8.24
CA SER A 174 -3.71 17.31 -9.26
C SER A 174 -3.95 16.79 -10.68
N PRO A 175 -3.93 15.48 -10.98
CA PRO A 175 -4.19 14.99 -12.33
C PRO A 175 -5.62 15.26 -12.82
N ARG A 176 -6.58 15.41 -11.92
CA ARG A 176 -7.98 15.70 -12.27
C ARG A 176 -8.19 17.16 -12.58
N LEU A 177 -7.51 18.05 -11.86
CA LEU A 177 -7.61 19.50 -12.06
C LEU A 177 -6.89 19.97 -13.34
N PHE A 178 -5.71 19.42 -13.63
CA PHE A 178 -4.92 19.84 -14.80
C PHE A 178 -5.32 19.18 -16.11
N ASN A 179 -6.14 18.12 -16.08
CA ASN A 179 -6.63 17.46 -17.31
C ASN A 179 -7.98 18.04 -17.81
N HIS A 180 -8.52 19.06 -17.15
CA HIS A 180 -9.64 19.84 -17.66
C HIS A 180 -9.12 20.95 -18.62
N SER A 181 -8.44 20.54 -19.70
CA SER A 181 -8.17 21.45 -20.81
C SER A 181 -9.46 21.58 -21.63
N PRO A 182 -10.01 22.80 -21.83
CA PRO A 182 -11.28 23.00 -22.54
C PRO A 182 -11.16 22.85 -24.06
N GLY A 183 -10.47 21.80 -24.51
CA GLY A 183 -10.16 21.59 -25.94
C GLY A 183 -10.87 20.38 -26.60
N SER A 184 -11.62 19.55 -25.87
CA SER A 184 -12.20 18.33 -26.46
C SER A 184 -13.64 18.47 -26.93
N GLU A 185 -14.32 19.56 -26.65
CA GLU A 185 -15.71 19.77 -27.13
C GLU A 185 -15.79 20.22 -28.59
N SER A 186 -14.72 20.79 -29.17
CA SER A 186 -14.75 21.27 -30.55
C SER A 186 -14.65 20.20 -31.62
N THR A 187 -14.27 18.96 -31.26
CA THR A 187 -14.06 17.87 -32.23
C THR A 187 -15.34 17.06 -32.47
N ILE A 188 -16.29 17.07 -31.54
CA ILE A 188 -17.56 16.33 -31.68
C ILE A 188 -18.55 17.11 -32.57
N PHE A 189 -18.47 18.45 -32.58
CA PHE A 189 -19.37 19.27 -33.39
C PHE A 189 -19.00 19.27 -34.88
N LYS A 190 -17.73 19.00 -35.24
CA LYS A 190 -17.26 18.97 -36.64
C LYS A 190 -17.52 17.64 -37.37
N SER A 191 -17.88 16.57 -36.66
CA SER A 191 -18.15 15.27 -37.29
C SER A 191 -19.60 15.15 -37.80
N ASN A 192 -20.54 16.02 -37.36
CA ASN A 192 -21.96 15.92 -37.70
C ASN A 192 -22.41 16.88 -38.83
N SER A 193 -21.47 17.55 -39.49
CA SER A 193 -21.80 18.49 -40.59
C SER A 193 -21.25 18.07 -41.95
N LYS A 194 -21.23 16.78 -42.28
CA LYS A 194 -21.09 16.35 -43.67
C LYS A 194 -22.50 16.13 -44.27
N PRO A 195 -22.89 16.96 -45.27
CA PRO A 195 -24.11 16.68 -46.00
C PRO A 195 -23.93 15.47 -46.91
N SER A 196 -24.90 14.58 -46.86
CA SER A 196 -25.08 13.46 -47.80
C SER A 196 -25.37 14.03 -49.20
N THR A 197 -24.48 13.84 -50.13
CA THR A 197 -24.73 13.80 -51.57
C THR A 197 -24.38 12.44 -52.11
#